data_1c4558c428652fdb77c4a88215b97e69
#
_entry.id   1c4558c428652fdb77c4a88215b97e69
#
_cell.length_a   1.000
_cell.length_b   1.000
_cell.length_c   1.000
_cell.angle_alpha   90.00
_cell.angle_beta   90.00
_cell.angle_gamma   90.00
#
_symmetry.space_group_name_H-M   'P 1'
#
loop_
_entity.id
_entity.type
_entity.pdbx_description
1 polymer ?
#
loop_
_entity_poly.entity_id
_entity_poly.type
_entity_poly.pdbx_seq_one_letter_code
_entity_poly.pdbx_strand_id
1 'polypeptide(L)'
;MELHTALTIAGTDPSGGAGIMADLKSFQSRHVYGMAVVTSVVAQNTTGVHHVEHLSLESIEKQLHDVYSDILPQAVKTGMIALSEMMDLIYPYVSKNIPYVMDPVMIATSGDRLVSDEAVDFLKSKLIPVATVITPNRSEAEVLADMSISCK
;
A
#
# COMPACT_ATOMS: atom_id res chain seq x y z
N MET A 1 -18.18 -21.84 8.34
CA MET A 1 -17.63 -21.06 7.19
C MET A 1 -16.30 -20.53 7.66
N GLU A 2 -15.22 -20.91 7.01
CA GLU A 2 -13.89 -20.40 7.37
C GLU A 2 -13.81 -18.94 6.92
N LEU A 3 -13.44 -18.05 7.83
CA LEU A 3 -13.33 -16.61 7.53
C LEU A 3 -11.89 -16.33 7.07
N HIS A 4 -11.74 -15.97 5.80
CA HIS A 4 -10.44 -15.57 5.28
C HIS A 4 -10.03 -14.20 5.82
N THR A 5 -8.73 -13.99 6.02
CA THR A 5 -8.15 -12.76 6.56
C THR A 5 -7.25 -12.09 5.54
N ALA A 6 -7.32 -10.76 5.44
CA ALA A 6 -6.41 -9.97 4.61
C ALA A 6 -5.98 -8.69 5.34
N LEU A 7 -4.74 -8.28 5.12
CA LEU A 7 -4.16 -7.07 5.68
C LEU A 7 -3.90 -6.06 4.55
N THR A 8 -4.32 -4.82 4.74
CA THR A 8 -3.83 -3.69 3.94
C THR A 8 -2.85 -2.86 4.75
N ILE A 9 -1.77 -2.42 4.12
CA ILE A 9 -0.75 -1.52 4.68
C ILE A 9 -0.68 -0.30 3.78
N ALA A 10 -1.26 0.82 4.20
CA ALA A 10 -1.38 2.01 3.34
C ALA A 10 -1.71 3.27 4.14
N GLY A 11 -1.76 4.41 3.46
CA GLY A 11 -2.31 5.64 3.99
C GLY A 11 -3.82 5.64 4.08
N THR A 12 -4.36 6.63 4.80
CA THR A 12 -5.81 6.85 4.91
C THR A 12 -6.35 7.64 3.72
N ASP A 13 -7.65 7.52 3.48
CA ASP A 13 -8.43 8.44 2.64
C ASP A 13 -9.76 8.74 3.33
N PRO A 14 -9.94 9.93 3.95
CA PRO A 14 -11.16 10.27 4.67
C PRO A 14 -12.39 10.32 3.75
N SER A 15 -12.23 10.50 2.45
CA SER A 15 -13.34 10.41 1.49
C SER A 15 -13.79 8.98 1.22
N GLY A 16 -12.96 8.00 1.58
CA GLY A 16 -13.27 6.57 1.50
C GLY A 16 -13.19 5.96 0.10
N GLY A 17 -12.58 6.65 -0.86
CA GLY A 17 -12.43 6.21 -2.24
C GLY A 17 -11.11 5.50 -2.54
N ALA A 18 -10.12 5.63 -1.65
CA ALA A 18 -8.79 5.06 -1.78
C ALA A 18 -8.25 4.57 -0.43
N GLY A 19 -6.97 4.18 -0.40
CA GLY A 19 -6.23 3.79 0.79
C GLY A 19 -6.91 2.68 1.59
N ILE A 20 -6.58 2.62 2.89
CA ILE A 20 -7.12 1.56 3.78
C ILE A 20 -8.66 1.56 3.82
N MET A 21 -9.31 2.73 3.66
CA MET A 21 -10.76 2.83 3.71
C MET A 21 -11.42 2.09 2.53
N ALA A 22 -10.90 2.25 1.33
CA ALA A 22 -11.41 1.54 0.15
C ALA A 22 -11.05 0.04 0.21
N ASP A 23 -9.85 -0.29 0.67
CA ASP A 23 -9.40 -1.67 0.81
C ASP A 23 -10.29 -2.45 1.79
N LEU A 24 -10.55 -1.90 2.98
CA LEU A 24 -11.40 -2.55 3.99
C LEU A 24 -12.84 -2.74 3.49
N LYS A 25 -13.41 -1.77 2.76
CA LYS A 25 -14.73 -1.92 2.12
C LYS A 25 -14.71 -3.04 1.09
N SER A 26 -13.64 -3.14 0.30
CA SER A 26 -13.48 -4.16 -0.73
C SER A 26 -13.36 -5.55 -0.10
N PHE A 27 -12.56 -5.71 0.95
CA PHE A 27 -12.45 -6.95 1.71
C PHE A 27 -13.79 -7.37 2.29
N GLN A 28 -14.49 -6.45 2.96
CA GLN A 28 -15.80 -6.70 3.55
C GLN A 28 -16.82 -7.13 2.48
N SER A 29 -16.81 -6.50 1.30
CA SER A 29 -17.74 -6.85 0.21
C SER A 29 -17.50 -8.26 -0.35
N ARG A 30 -16.33 -8.84 -0.09
CA ARG A 30 -15.94 -10.20 -0.48
C ARG A 30 -15.97 -11.19 0.66
N HIS A 31 -16.59 -10.82 1.81
CA HIS A 31 -16.66 -11.65 3.01
C HIS A 31 -15.28 -12.04 3.56
N VAL A 32 -14.30 -11.14 3.42
CA VAL A 32 -12.96 -11.28 3.98
C VAL A 32 -12.84 -10.40 5.22
N TYR A 33 -12.28 -10.93 6.30
CA TYR A 33 -11.94 -10.16 7.48
C TYR A 33 -10.75 -9.24 7.17
N GLY A 34 -11.04 -7.96 6.98
CA GLY A 34 -10.04 -6.96 6.63
C GLY A 34 -9.39 -6.34 7.87
N MET A 35 -8.07 -6.34 7.87
CA MET A 35 -7.24 -5.64 8.84
C MET A 35 -6.47 -4.52 8.15
N ALA A 36 -6.04 -3.50 8.89
CA ALA A 36 -5.30 -2.38 8.31
C ALA A 36 -4.16 -1.91 9.23
N VAL A 37 -3.00 -1.65 8.62
CA VAL A 37 -1.88 -0.91 9.19
C VAL A 37 -1.79 0.44 8.49
N VAL A 38 -1.84 1.51 9.27
CA VAL A 38 -1.79 2.88 8.76
C VAL A 38 -0.34 3.33 8.65
N THR A 39 0.07 3.77 7.46
CA THR A 39 1.40 4.36 7.22
C THR A 39 1.39 5.88 7.32
N SER A 40 0.29 6.49 6.90
CA SER A 40 0.14 7.95 6.86
C SER A 40 -1.32 8.35 7.06
N VAL A 41 -1.54 9.44 7.77
CA VAL A 41 -2.84 10.10 7.86
C VAL A 41 -2.89 11.19 6.79
N VAL A 42 -3.86 11.08 5.89
CA VAL A 42 -4.00 11.98 4.75
C VAL A 42 -5.27 12.79 4.88
N ALA A 43 -5.17 14.09 4.76
CA ALA A 43 -6.31 15.00 4.60
C ALA A 43 -6.53 15.26 3.10
N GLN A 44 -7.52 14.59 2.54
CA GLN A 44 -7.86 14.70 1.11
C GLN A 44 -9.37 14.64 0.91
N ASN A 45 -9.79 15.07 -0.26
CA ASN A 45 -11.14 14.92 -0.78
C ASN A 45 -11.09 14.61 -2.29
N THR A 46 -12.22 14.64 -2.96
CA THR A 46 -12.31 14.34 -4.41
C THR A 46 -11.63 15.39 -5.31
N THR A 47 -11.18 16.51 -4.75
CA THR A 47 -10.51 17.59 -5.50
C THR A 47 -8.99 17.58 -5.34
N GLY A 48 -8.44 16.91 -4.32
CA GLY A 48 -7.00 16.82 -4.12
C GLY A 48 -6.56 16.41 -2.72
N VAL A 49 -5.25 16.29 -2.58
CA VAL A 49 -4.54 16.05 -1.31
C VAL A 49 -4.12 17.38 -0.71
N HIS A 50 -4.49 17.65 0.53
CA HIS A 50 -4.25 18.93 1.20
C HIS A 50 -3.20 18.82 2.31
N HIS A 51 -3.07 17.65 2.93
CA HIS A 51 -2.08 17.39 3.97
C HIS A 51 -1.78 15.91 4.10
N VAL A 52 -0.52 15.58 4.36
CA VAL A 52 -0.07 14.22 4.64
C VAL A 52 0.79 14.23 5.90
N GLU A 53 0.41 13.46 6.89
CA GLU A 53 1.20 13.20 8.09
C GLU A 53 1.65 11.74 8.08
N HIS A 54 2.96 11.53 7.98
CA HIS A 54 3.55 10.19 8.06
C HIS A 54 3.65 9.74 9.51
N LEU A 55 3.19 8.52 9.79
CA LEU A 55 3.35 7.94 11.12
C LEU A 55 4.82 7.58 11.36
N SER A 56 5.23 7.59 12.62
CA SER A 56 6.58 7.16 12.99
C SER A 56 6.78 5.67 12.68
N LEU A 57 8.02 5.29 12.36
CA LEU A 57 8.38 3.89 12.12
C LEU A 57 8.00 3.01 13.32
N GLU A 58 8.20 3.50 14.54
CA GLU A 58 7.80 2.80 15.77
C GLU A 58 6.29 2.52 15.81
N SER A 59 5.47 3.49 15.38
CA SER A 59 4.01 3.33 15.35
C SER A 59 3.58 2.29 14.31
N ILE A 60 4.22 2.28 13.14
CA ILE A 60 3.95 1.30 12.07
C ILE A 60 4.40 -0.09 12.51
N GLU A 61 5.58 -0.20 13.13
CA GLU A 61 6.14 -1.46 13.62
C GLU A 61 5.22 -2.11 14.67
N LYS A 62 4.73 -1.31 15.64
CA LYS A 62 3.80 -1.81 16.67
C LYS A 62 2.48 -2.32 16.06
N GLN A 63 1.91 -1.59 15.11
CA GLN A 63 0.71 -2.04 14.41
C GLN A 63 0.95 -3.39 13.69
N LEU A 64 2.07 -3.51 12.97
CA LEU A 64 2.45 -4.75 12.28
C LEU A 64 2.62 -5.89 13.27
N HIS A 65 3.38 -5.67 14.35
CA HIS A 65 3.61 -6.66 15.40
C HIS A 65 2.31 -7.16 15.99
N ASP A 66 1.40 -6.25 16.37
CA ASP A 66 0.16 -6.62 17.04
C ASP A 66 -0.76 -7.42 16.10
N VAL A 67 -0.88 -7.04 14.83
CA VAL A 67 -1.65 -7.82 13.86
C VAL A 67 -1.04 -9.22 13.67
N TYR A 68 0.26 -9.31 13.41
CA TYR A 68 0.91 -10.59 13.11
C TYR A 68 1.07 -11.51 14.32
N SER A 69 1.01 -10.99 15.54
CA SER A 69 1.07 -11.78 16.77
C SER A 69 -0.28 -12.42 17.16
N ASP A 70 -1.39 -11.88 16.65
CA ASP A 70 -2.75 -12.34 16.99
C ASP A 70 -3.45 -12.99 15.78
N ILE A 71 -3.70 -12.21 14.71
CA ILE A 71 -4.42 -12.69 13.53
C ILE A 71 -3.48 -12.67 12.32
N LEU A 72 -2.87 -13.81 12.02
CA LEU A 72 -1.98 -13.92 10.86
C LEU A 72 -2.76 -13.70 9.55
N PRO A 73 -2.39 -12.70 8.74
CA PRO A 73 -3.05 -12.47 7.46
C PRO A 73 -2.75 -13.60 6.45
N GLN A 74 -3.77 -14.02 5.71
CA GLN A 74 -3.64 -15.00 4.62
C GLN A 74 -3.27 -14.35 3.29
N ALA A 75 -3.45 -13.03 3.18
CA ALA A 75 -2.97 -12.21 2.06
C ALA A 75 -2.67 -10.79 2.55
N VAL A 76 -1.73 -10.13 1.90
CA VAL A 76 -1.35 -8.74 2.21
C VAL A 76 -1.45 -7.89 0.95
N LYS A 77 -1.96 -6.67 1.10
CA LYS A 77 -1.90 -5.61 0.08
C LYS A 77 -1.12 -4.43 0.63
N THR A 78 -0.24 -3.83 -0.14
CA THR A 78 0.30 -2.50 0.14
C THR A 78 -0.24 -1.48 -0.85
N GLY A 79 -0.57 -0.30 -0.35
CA GLY A 79 -0.87 0.88 -1.16
C GLY A 79 0.22 1.93 -1.01
N MET A 80 -0.17 3.17 -0.72
CA MET A 80 0.79 4.26 -0.55
C MET A 80 1.72 4.03 0.64
N ILE A 81 3.01 3.87 0.36
CA ILE A 81 4.12 3.86 1.31
C ILE A 81 5.11 4.92 0.84
N ALA A 82 5.15 6.07 1.52
CA ALA A 82 5.81 7.26 0.99
C ALA A 82 7.35 7.23 1.10
N LEU A 83 7.90 6.56 2.12
CA LEU A 83 9.30 6.61 2.47
C LEU A 83 9.95 5.22 2.34
N SER A 84 11.20 5.19 1.89
CA SER A 84 12.01 3.96 1.78
C SER A 84 12.18 3.24 3.11
N GLU A 85 12.33 3.99 4.20
CA GLU A 85 12.47 3.42 5.55
C GLU A 85 11.20 2.68 6.01
N MET A 86 10.02 3.17 5.62
CA MET A 86 8.76 2.45 5.86
C MET A 86 8.70 1.17 5.05
N MET A 87 9.17 1.20 3.80
CA MET A 87 9.22 0.02 2.93
C MET A 87 10.18 -1.03 3.49
N ASP A 88 11.35 -0.62 3.99
CA ASP A 88 12.32 -1.52 4.62
C ASP A 88 11.75 -2.19 5.87
N LEU A 89 11.03 -1.43 6.70
CA LEU A 89 10.32 -1.94 7.86
C LEU A 89 9.22 -2.96 7.49
N ILE A 90 8.48 -2.73 6.40
CA ILE A 90 7.36 -3.56 5.95
C ILE A 90 7.85 -4.82 5.22
N TYR A 91 8.98 -4.74 4.53
CA TYR A 91 9.52 -5.82 3.69
C TYR A 91 9.54 -7.21 4.36
N PRO A 92 10.00 -7.40 5.62
CA PRO A 92 9.99 -8.69 6.29
C PRO A 92 8.59 -9.30 6.48
N TYR A 93 7.55 -8.49 6.47
CA TYR A 93 6.16 -8.93 6.66
C TYR A 93 5.49 -9.39 5.36
N VAL A 94 5.90 -8.84 4.22
CA VAL A 94 5.33 -9.15 2.90
C VAL A 94 6.12 -10.21 2.14
N SER A 95 7.37 -10.49 2.53
CA SER A 95 8.25 -11.48 1.88
C SER A 95 8.08 -12.91 2.37
N LYS A 96 7.10 -13.21 3.23
CA LYS A 96 6.94 -14.48 3.96
C LYS A 96 6.13 -15.56 3.24
N ASN A 97 6.19 -15.69 1.93
CA ASN A 97 5.44 -16.70 1.14
C ASN A 97 3.90 -16.64 1.33
N ILE A 98 3.37 -15.47 1.60
CA ILE A 98 1.93 -15.20 1.56
C ILE A 98 1.59 -14.42 0.29
N PRO A 99 0.41 -14.58 -0.30
CA PRO A 99 -0.03 -13.76 -1.42
C PRO A 99 0.11 -12.28 -1.12
N TYR A 100 0.92 -11.60 -1.91
CA TYR A 100 1.21 -10.18 -1.76
C TYR A 100 0.80 -9.40 -3.01
N VAL A 101 -0.12 -8.47 -2.84
CA VAL A 101 -0.56 -7.53 -3.88
C VAL A 101 0.07 -6.17 -3.61
N MET A 102 0.87 -5.68 -4.56
CA MET A 102 1.49 -4.37 -4.46
C MET A 102 0.82 -3.38 -5.41
N ASP A 103 0.19 -2.37 -4.85
CA ASP A 103 -0.31 -1.20 -5.57
C ASP A 103 0.75 -0.10 -5.47
N PRO A 104 1.53 0.16 -6.55
CA PRO A 104 2.71 1.02 -6.50
C PRO A 104 2.31 2.49 -6.61
N VAL A 105 1.51 2.97 -5.68
CA VAL A 105 0.99 4.34 -5.66
C VAL A 105 2.14 5.33 -5.58
N MET A 106 2.40 6.06 -6.67
CA MET A 106 3.48 7.06 -6.77
C MET A 106 2.95 8.48 -6.90
N ILE A 107 1.78 8.63 -7.51
CA ILE A 107 1.17 9.91 -7.83
C ILE A 107 -0.30 9.87 -7.42
N ALA A 108 -0.76 10.89 -6.70
CA ALA A 108 -2.17 11.05 -6.40
C ALA A 108 -2.99 11.33 -7.67
N THR A 109 -4.29 11.05 -7.64
CA THR A 109 -5.20 11.38 -8.75
C THR A 109 -5.18 12.88 -9.10
N SER A 110 -4.85 13.74 -8.13
CA SER A 110 -4.63 15.18 -8.31
C SER A 110 -3.36 15.54 -9.09
N GLY A 111 -2.44 14.59 -9.29
CA GLY A 111 -1.13 14.79 -9.92
C GLY A 111 0.00 15.05 -8.94
N ASP A 112 -0.27 15.11 -7.65
CA ASP A 112 0.73 15.31 -6.61
C ASP A 112 1.61 14.05 -6.46
N ARG A 113 2.93 14.25 -6.42
CA ARG A 113 3.88 13.17 -6.17
C ARG A 113 3.86 12.76 -4.70
N LEU A 114 3.69 11.47 -4.43
CA LEU A 114 3.51 10.90 -3.09
C LEU A 114 4.74 10.14 -2.57
N VAL A 115 5.72 9.85 -3.43
CA VAL A 115 6.91 9.03 -3.09
C VAL A 115 8.19 9.70 -3.56
N SER A 116 9.30 9.47 -2.85
CA SER A 116 10.64 9.95 -3.24
C SER A 116 11.26 9.07 -4.33
N ASP A 117 12.36 9.52 -4.95
CA ASP A 117 13.09 8.72 -5.94
C ASP A 117 13.70 7.46 -5.29
N GLU A 118 14.24 7.59 -4.08
CA GLU A 118 14.77 6.46 -3.31
C GLU A 118 13.68 5.42 -3.01
N ALA A 119 12.46 5.87 -2.75
CA ALA A 119 11.32 4.97 -2.52
C ALA A 119 10.94 4.22 -3.82
N VAL A 120 11.01 4.86 -4.99
CA VAL A 120 10.79 4.19 -6.28
C VAL A 120 11.85 3.13 -6.54
N ASP A 121 13.12 3.41 -6.26
CA ASP A 121 14.22 2.45 -6.40
C ASP A 121 14.04 1.26 -5.45
N PHE A 122 13.58 1.51 -4.22
CA PHE A 122 13.27 0.44 -3.27
C PHE A 122 12.10 -0.42 -3.75
N LEU A 123 11.04 0.18 -4.28
CA LEU A 123 9.92 -0.55 -4.88
C LEU A 123 10.42 -1.49 -5.98
N LYS A 124 11.21 -0.97 -6.94
CA LYS A 124 11.76 -1.75 -8.06
C LYS A 124 12.66 -2.90 -7.61
N SER A 125 13.55 -2.63 -6.66
CA SER A 125 14.61 -3.58 -6.29
C SER A 125 14.22 -4.59 -5.20
N LYS A 126 13.23 -4.26 -4.36
CA LYS A 126 12.88 -5.06 -3.17
C LYS A 126 11.44 -5.56 -3.16
N LEU A 127 10.45 -4.67 -3.32
CA LEU A 127 9.05 -5.06 -3.14
C LEU A 127 8.46 -5.74 -4.37
N ILE A 128 8.73 -5.25 -5.58
CA ILE A 128 8.26 -5.88 -6.82
C ILE A 128 8.70 -7.34 -6.95
N PRO A 129 9.98 -7.71 -6.69
CA PRO A 129 10.43 -9.10 -6.83
C PRO A 129 9.72 -10.09 -5.91
N VAL A 130 9.14 -9.65 -4.80
CA VAL A 130 8.42 -10.51 -3.85
C VAL A 130 6.89 -10.42 -3.99
N ALA A 131 6.40 -9.53 -4.84
CA ALA A 131 4.96 -9.38 -5.08
C ALA A 131 4.40 -10.54 -5.92
N THR A 132 3.26 -11.07 -5.52
CA THR A 132 2.49 -12.04 -6.31
C THR A 132 1.80 -11.33 -7.48
N VAL A 133 1.31 -10.11 -7.25
CA VAL A 133 0.63 -9.27 -8.25
C VAL A 133 1.01 -7.82 -7.99
N ILE A 134 1.23 -7.08 -9.07
CA ILE A 134 1.35 -5.61 -9.03
C ILE A 134 0.20 -4.99 -9.84
N THR A 135 -0.32 -3.85 -9.39
CA THR A 135 -1.48 -3.18 -9.98
C THR A 135 -1.18 -1.74 -10.41
N PRO A 136 -0.13 -1.49 -11.20
CA PRO A 136 0.21 -0.15 -11.61
C PRO A 136 -0.83 0.42 -12.58
N ASN A 137 -1.14 1.71 -12.44
CA ASN A 137 -1.77 2.46 -13.50
C ASN A 137 -0.74 2.70 -14.64
N ARG A 138 -1.19 3.32 -15.76
CA ARG A 138 -0.32 3.53 -16.92
C ARG A 138 0.95 4.33 -16.57
N SER A 139 0.80 5.45 -15.87
CA SER A 139 1.93 6.31 -15.52
C SER A 139 2.93 5.62 -14.59
N GLU A 140 2.44 4.86 -13.64
CA GLU A 140 3.24 4.03 -12.75
C GLU A 140 3.96 2.92 -13.52
N ALA A 141 3.28 2.26 -14.45
CA ALA A 141 3.89 1.23 -15.29
C ALA A 141 5.03 1.81 -16.17
N GLU A 142 4.85 3.01 -16.71
CA GLU A 142 5.89 3.73 -17.46
C GLU A 142 7.13 4.00 -16.60
N VAL A 143 6.93 4.46 -15.35
CA VAL A 143 8.03 4.70 -14.39
C VAL A 143 8.70 3.39 -13.98
N LEU A 144 7.94 2.34 -13.72
CA LEU A 144 8.48 1.06 -13.29
C LEU A 144 9.27 0.35 -14.39
N ALA A 145 8.83 0.46 -15.63
CA ALA A 145 9.45 -0.18 -16.79
C ALA A 145 10.51 0.67 -17.48
N ASP A 146 10.72 1.93 -17.06
CA ASP A 146 11.58 2.92 -17.70
C ASP A 146 11.28 3.09 -19.20
N MET A 147 9.99 3.08 -19.57
CA MET A 147 9.55 3.16 -20.97
C MET A 147 8.21 3.89 -21.10
N SER A 148 7.97 4.52 -22.23
CA SER A 148 6.69 5.14 -22.55
C SER A 148 5.73 4.12 -23.18
N ILE A 149 4.49 4.12 -22.71
CA ILE A 149 3.41 3.29 -23.24
C ILE A 149 2.60 4.14 -24.23
N SER A 150 2.74 3.88 -25.53
CA SER A 150 1.89 4.50 -26.55
C SER A 150 0.68 3.60 -26.83
N CYS A 151 -0.54 4.16 -26.68
CA CYS A 151 -1.71 3.51 -27.27
C CYS A 151 -1.65 3.71 -28.79
N LYS A 152 -1.74 2.61 -29.55
CA LYS A 152 -2.12 2.65 -30.98
C LYS A 152 -3.61 2.73 -31.13
#